data_27c7f28f1d8722c73b740de34f31c3a0
#
_entry.id   27c7f28f1d8722c73b740de34f31c3a0
#
_cell.length_a   1.000
_cell.length_b   1.000
_cell.length_c   1.000
_cell.angle_alpha   90.00
_cell.angle_beta   90.00
_cell.angle_gamma   90.00
#
_symmetry.space_group_name_H-M   'P 1'
#
loop_
_entity.id
_entity.type
_entity.pdbx_description
1 polymer ?
#
loop_
_entity_poly.entity_id
_entity_poly.type
_entity_poly.pdbx_seq_one_letter_code
_entity_poly.pdbx_strand_id
1 'polypeptide(L)' 'MDYTMPRADHLPMLKVLHHPVPCTTNPIGVKGTGEAGTTAAPPTIVNAIENAISPGRSLDLDMPLTPQKIWAAIRQETQA' A
#
# COMPACT_ATOMS: atom_id res chain seq x y z
N MET A 1 -1.18 -1.43 25.92
CA MET A 1 -0.28 -1.31 24.78
C MET A 1 -1.08 -1.21 23.50
N ASP A 2 -0.67 -0.30 22.63
CA ASP A 2 -1.44 0.01 21.43
C ASP A 2 -1.20 -0.98 20.28
N TYR A 3 -0.08 -1.71 20.34
CA TYR A 3 0.24 -2.63 19.25
C TYR A 3 -0.57 -3.91 19.36
N THR A 4 -1.21 -4.28 18.26
CA THR A 4 -1.90 -5.54 18.13
C THR A 4 -1.24 -6.35 17.01
N MET A 5 -0.81 -7.58 17.31
CA MET A 5 -0.22 -8.44 16.30
C MET A 5 -1.26 -8.77 15.23
N PRO A 6 -0.92 -8.64 13.94
CA PRO A 6 -1.86 -8.97 12.87
C PRO A 6 -2.31 -10.43 12.93
N ARG A 7 -3.60 -10.64 12.65
CA ARG A 7 -4.22 -11.98 12.62
C ARG A 7 -4.89 -12.19 11.27
N ALA A 8 -5.14 -13.46 10.95
CA ALA A 8 -5.80 -13.79 9.69
C ALA A 8 -7.19 -13.16 9.57
N ASP A 9 -7.92 -13.05 10.69
CA ASP A 9 -9.26 -12.48 10.69
C ASP A 9 -9.28 -10.95 10.53
N HIS A 10 -8.11 -10.29 10.59
CA HIS A 10 -8.00 -8.87 10.31
C HIS A 10 -7.99 -8.56 8.82
N LEU A 11 -7.84 -9.58 7.99
CA LEU A 11 -7.77 -9.41 6.54
C LEU A 11 -9.12 -9.69 5.90
N PRO A 12 -9.50 -8.89 4.89
CA PRO A 12 -10.72 -9.17 4.13
C PRO A 12 -10.50 -10.35 3.19
N MET A 13 -11.57 -10.80 2.54
CA MET A 13 -11.47 -11.73 1.43
C MET A 13 -10.66 -11.04 0.32
N LEU A 14 -9.50 -11.62 -0.02
CA LEU A 14 -8.63 -11.03 -1.02
C LEU A 14 -9.03 -11.47 -2.41
N LYS A 15 -9.15 -10.49 -3.32
CA LYS A 15 -9.40 -10.76 -4.73
C LYS A 15 -8.07 -10.72 -5.47
N VAL A 16 -7.71 -11.83 -6.11
CA VAL A 16 -6.46 -11.95 -6.83
C VAL A 16 -6.71 -11.76 -8.33
N LEU A 17 -6.02 -10.81 -8.92
CA LEU A 17 -6.11 -10.51 -10.35
C LEU A 17 -4.73 -10.62 -10.98
N HIS A 18 -4.72 -10.86 -12.28
CA HIS A 18 -3.48 -10.96 -13.04
C HIS A 18 -3.45 -9.88 -14.12
N HIS A 19 -2.28 -9.29 -14.29
CA HIS A 19 -2.00 -8.34 -15.37
C HIS A 19 -0.66 -8.70 -15.98
N PRO A 20 -0.61 -9.76 -16.81
CA PRO A 20 0.66 -10.26 -17.34
C PRO A 20 1.32 -9.27 -18.28
N VAL A 21 2.61 -9.02 -18.06
CA VAL A 21 3.44 -8.21 -18.94
C VAL A 21 4.72 -9.01 -19.19
N PRO A 22 4.80 -9.74 -20.30
CA PRO A 22 5.95 -10.59 -20.59
C PRO A 22 7.23 -9.79 -20.72
N CYS A 23 8.35 -10.40 -20.29
CA CYS A 23 9.66 -9.83 -20.53
C CYS A 23 10.01 -9.98 -22.01
N THR A 24 10.53 -8.92 -22.63
CA THR A 24 10.84 -8.93 -24.06
C THR A 24 12.24 -9.46 -24.36
N THR A 25 13.06 -9.73 -23.32
CA THR A 25 14.44 -10.13 -23.51
C THR A 25 14.69 -11.63 -23.41
N ASN A 26 13.64 -12.42 -23.20
CA ASN A 26 13.76 -13.88 -23.22
C ASN A 26 12.55 -14.51 -23.92
N PRO A 27 12.74 -15.74 -24.49
CA PRO A 27 11.68 -16.35 -25.31
C PRO A 27 10.45 -16.77 -24.51
N ILE A 28 10.58 -17.05 -23.23
CA ILE A 28 9.49 -17.52 -22.39
C ILE A 28 8.71 -16.35 -21.78
N GLY A 29 9.33 -15.17 -21.74
CA GLY A 29 8.70 -13.97 -21.16
C GLY A 29 8.70 -13.92 -19.66
N VAL A 30 9.49 -14.79 -19.00
CA VAL A 30 9.50 -14.87 -17.54
C VAL A 30 10.28 -13.71 -16.91
N LYS A 31 9.90 -13.37 -15.69
CA LYS A 31 10.55 -12.33 -14.89
C LYS A 31 10.84 -12.85 -13.50
N GLY A 32 11.86 -12.26 -12.87
CA GLY A 32 12.13 -12.53 -11.47
C GLY A 32 11.08 -11.88 -10.58
N THR A 33 10.67 -12.56 -9.51
CA THR A 33 9.65 -12.05 -8.59
C THR A 33 10.08 -12.09 -7.12
N GLY A 34 11.35 -12.41 -6.84
CA GLY A 34 11.81 -12.58 -5.47
C GLY A 34 11.58 -11.36 -4.58
N GLU A 35 11.66 -10.16 -5.13
CA GLU A 35 11.52 -8.92 -4.37
C GLU A 35 10.21 -8.18 -4.67
N ALA A 36 9.33 -8.76 -5.47
CA ALA A 36 8.14 -8.07 -5.92
C ALA A 36 7.26 -7.60 -4.76
N GLY A 37 7.04 -8.45 -3.77
CA GLY A 37 6.22 -8.08 -2.61
C GLY A 37 6.83 -6.95 -1.81
N THR A 38 8.13 -7.01 -1.56
CA THR A 38 8.84 -5.97 -0.80
C THR A 38 8.82 -4.63 -1.53
N THR A 39 8.95 -4.68 -2.86
CA THR A 39 8.98 -3.47 -3.67
C THR A 39 7.60 -2.79 -3.73
N ALA A 40 6.54 -3.58 -3.85
CA ALA A 40 5.22 -3.04 -4.16
C ALA A 40 4.30 -2.84 -2.95
N ALA A 41 4.40 -3.69 -1.92
CA ALA A 41 3.43 -3.67 -0.83
C ALA A 41 3.44 -2.36 -0.03
N PRO A 42 4.58 -1.86 0.47
CA PRO A 42 4.56 -0.60 1.22
C PRO A 42 4.04 0.59 0.42
N PRO A 43 4.51 0.85 -0.81
CA PRO A 43 3.98 1.98 -1.59
C PRO A 43 2.50 1.85 -1.90
N THR A 44 2.01 0.62 -2.13
CA THR A 44 0.61 0.39 -2.43
C THR A 44 -0.28 0.84 -1.26
N ILE A 45 0.09 0.47 -0.05
CA ILE A 45 -0.69 0.85 1.14
C ILE A 45 -0.63 2.36 1.36
N VAL A 46 0.54 2.97 1.22
CA VAL A 46 0.68 4.43 1.37
C VAL A 46 -0.20 5.16 0.36
N ASN A 47 -0.16 4.73 -0.91
CA ASN A 47 -0.98 5.34 -1.96
C ASN A 47 -2.47 5.17 -1.68
N ALA A 48 -2.88 4.02 -1.17
CA ALA A 48 -4.28 3.78 -0.83
C ALA A 48 -4.75 4.71 0.29
N ILE A 49 -3.92 4.91 1.30
CA ILE A 49 -4.25 5.79 2.42
C ILE A 49 -4.31 7.25 1.96
N GLU A 50 -3.35 7.69 1.15
CA GLU A 50 -3.38 9.04 0.59
C GLU A 50 -4.65 9.27 -0.24
N ASN A 51 -5.01 8.30 -1.05
CA ASN A 51 -6.22 8.41 -1.87
C ASN A 51 -7.49 8.44 -1.01
N ALA A 52 -7.50 7.73 0.11
CA ALA A 52 -8.65 7.72 1.01
C ALA A 52 -8.81 9.05 1.75
N ILE A 53 -7.70 9.66 2.16
CA ILE A 53 -7.74 10.90 2.94
C ILE A 53 -7.97 12.11 2.03
N SER A 54 -7.24 12.19 0.93
CA SER A 54 -7.27 13.35 0.04
C SER A 54 -7.07 12.92 -1.40
N PRO A 55 -8.14 12.46 -2.08
CA PRO A 55 -8.04 11.98 -3.45
C PRO A 55 -7.44 13.02 -4.39
N GLY A 56 -6.47 12.59 -5.22
CA GLY A 56 -5.84 13.45 -6.19
C GLY A 56 -4.77 14.38 -5.64
N ARG A 57 -4.46 14.31 -4.36
CA ARG A 57 -3.41 15.10 -3.73
C ARG A 57 -2.36 14.20 -3.12
N SER A 58 -1.13 14.68 -3.12
CA SER A 58 -0.03 14.00 -2.46
C SER A 58 0.08 14.53 -1.03
N LEU A 59 0.17 13.61 -0.08
CA LEU A 59 0.33 13.95 1.33
C LEU A 59 1.76 13.64 1.77
N ASP A 60 2.23 14.39 2.77
CA ASP A 60 3.55 14.17 3.33
C ASP A 60 3.45 13.15 4.46
N LEU A 61 3.37 11.87 4.07
CA LEU A 61 3.24 10.76 5.01
C LEU A 61 4.48 9.88 4.99
N ASP A 62 5.05 9.66 6.16
CA ASP A 62 6.20 8.78 6.34
C ASP A 62 5.81 7.48 7.01
N MET A 63 6.34 6.38 6.51
CA MET A 63 6.16 5.08 7.15
C MET A 63 7.03 4.98 8.42
N PRO A 64 6.58 4.23 9.43
CA PRO A 64 5.35 3.46 9.47
C PRO A 64 4.12 4.34 9.66
N LEU A 65 3.02 3.99 8.97
CA LEU A 65 1.78 4.74 9.06
C LEU A 65 0.99 4.28 10.29
N THR A 66 1.35 4.83 11.43
CA THR A 66 0.68 4.52 12.69
C THR A 66 -0.70 5.19 12.72
N PRO A 67 -1.61 4.70 13.58
CA PRO A 67 -2.92 5.37 13.74
C PRO A 67 -2.79 6.84 14.07
N GLN A 68 -1.80 7.23 14.87
CA GLN A 68 -1.58 8.62 15.23
C GLN A 68 -1.23 9.48 14.03
N LYS A 69 -0.36 8.98 13.14
CA LYS A 69 0.03 9.72 11.94
C LYS A 69 -1.15 9.90 10.98
N ILE A 70 -1.95 8.86 10.82
CA ILE A 70 -3.13 8.91 9.95
C ILE A 70 -4.15 9.88 10.51
N TRP A 71 -4.38 9.83 11.83
CA TRP A 71 -5.31 10.75 12.49
C TRP A 71 -4.88 12.19 12.31
N ALA A 72 -3.58 12.48 12.47
CA ALA A 72 -3.05 13.83 12.28
C ALA A 72 -3.25 14.31 10.84
N ALA A 73 -3.03 13.43 9.86
CA ALA A 73 -3.21 13.77 8.46
C ALA A 73 -4.67 14.09 8.15
N ILE A 74 -5.60 13.32 8.70
CA ILE A 74 -7.04 13.57 8.53
C ILE A 74 -7.42 14.93 9.12
N ARG A 75 -6.90 15.25 10.30
CA ARG A 75 -7.19 16.53 10.93
C ARG A 75 -6.68 17.71 10.13
N GLN A 76 -5.48 17.60 9.54
CA GLN A 76 -4.94 18.66 8.71
C GLN A 76 -5.81 18.90 7.47
N GLU A 77 -6.28 17.84 6.83
CA GLU A 77 -7.16 17.98 5.67
C GLU A 77 -8.51 18.59 6.05
N THR A 78 -9.02 18.25 7.22
CA THR A 78 -10.31 18.78 7.69
C THR A 78 -10.20 20.26 8.03
N GLN A 79 -9.06 20.72 8.48
CA GLN A 79 -8.84 22.11 8.87
C GLN A 79 -8.38 23.02 7.71
N ALA A 80 -7.99 22.42 6.60
CA ALA A 80 -7.47 23.18 5.44
C ALA A 80 -8.56 23.81 4.58
#